data_db02e454e30b8da4c0f86066399cbeb7
#
_entry.id   db02e454e30b8da4c0f86066399cbeb7
#
_cell.length_a   1.000
_cell.length_b   1.000
_cell.length_c   1.000
_cell.angle_alpha   90.00
_cell.angle_beta   90.00
_cell.angle_gamma   90.00
#
_symmetry.space_group_name_H-M   'P 1'
#
loop_
_entity.id
_entity.type
_entity.pdbx_description
1 polymer ?
#
loop_
_entity_poly.entity_id
_entity_poly.type
_entity_poly.pdbx_seq_one_letter_code
_entity_poly.pdbx_strand_id
1 'polypeptide(L)'
;PADPKVMNDKPRSPKSHIIDSKMAKSIFSVSICFFIYLALLWQVLWHLDITSMSGLFTKEALRSFFTEFLSGHTADNVLTTYEKGIFFSIFVVLQFWNLFNARFFRTGRSLLGDLVMLFKNPKEGKKAIGRGFVIIALVILAGQFIIVNFCGPAFNVEALSLQDWGIILLFTSPILIIPDMFRTIHNHLIY
;
A
#
# COMPACT_ATOMS: atom_id res chain seq x y z
N PRO A 1 8.26 11.28 12.99
CA PRO A 1 9.46 12.02 13.38
C PRO A 1 10.31 12.30 12.15
N ALA A 2 10.78 13.54 12.01
CA ALA A 2 11.65 13.92 10.90
C ALA A 2 13.00 13.20 11.01
N ASP A 3 13.62 12.92 9.87
CA ASP A 3 14.99 12.42 9.84
C ASP A 3 15.93 13.51 10.45
N PRO A 4 16.81 13.16 11.40
CA PRO A 4 17.75 14.13 11.97
C PRO A 4 18.62 14.84 10.92
N LYS A 5 18.87 14.21 9.76
CA LYS A 5 19.61 14.84 8.65
C LYS A 5 18.88 16.01 8.01
N VAL A 6 17.53 16.03 8.06
CA VAL A 6 16.72 17.14 7.53
C VAL A 6 16.99 18.46 8.28
N MET A 7 17.43 18.37 9.54
CA MET A 7 17.80 19.55 10.32
C MET A 7 19.06 20.25 9.81
N ASN A 8 19.87 19.56 8.99
CA ASN A 8 21.08 20.11 8.38
C ASN A 8 20.83 20.73 7.00
N ASP A 9 19.60 20.56 6.46
CA ASP A 9 19.25 21.14 5.17
C ASP A 9 19.04 22.66 5.31
N LYS A 10 19.41 23.39 4.25
CA LYS A 10 19.17 24.83 4.21
C LYS A 10 17.67 25.11 4.33
N PRO A 11 17.27 26.12 5.17
CA PRO A 11 15.88 26.52 5.29
C PRO A 11 15.28 26.86 3.93
N ARG A 12 14.06 26.40 3.67
CA ARG A 12 13.32 26.77 2.46
C ARG A 12 13.02 28.25 2.47
N SER A 13 13.11 28.90 1.30
CA SER A 13 12.67 30.29 1.15
C SER A 13 11.20 30.42 1.56
N PRO A 14 10.82 31.44 2.36
CA PRO A 14 9.43 31.69 2.73
C PRO A 14 8.50 31.92 1.53
N LYS A 15 9.07 32.33 0.38
CA LYS A 15 8.36 32.55 -0.89
C LYS A 15 8.20 31.30 -1.75
N SER A 16 8.81 30.16 -1.36
CA SER A 16 8.68 28.91 -2.13
C SER A 16 7.34 28.23 -1.86
N HIS A 17 6.70 27.73 -2.92
CA HIS A 17 5.50 26.93 -2.78
C HIS A 17 5.76 25.68 -1.93
N ILE A 18 4.81 25.32 -1.05
CA ILE A 18 4.88 24.12 -0.19
C ILE A 18 5.00 22.87 -1.05
N ILE A 19 4.21 22.81 -2.14
CA ILE A 19 4.24 21.73 -3.12
C ILE A 19 5.06 22.21 -4.33
N ASP A 20 6.24 21.64 -4.54
CA ASP A 20 7.01 21.89 -5.74
C ASP A 20 6.59 20.97 -6.89
N SER A 21 7.03 21.29 -8.12
CA SER A 21 6.68 20.53 -9.33
C SER A 21 7.10 19.04 -9.25
N LYS A 22 8.22 18.72 -8.60
CA LYS A 22 8.67 17.32 -8.42
C LYS A 22 7.75 16.58 -7.45
N MET A 23 7.35 17.23 -6.37
CA MET A 23 6.42 16.69 -5.39
C MET A 23 5.03 16.49 -6.00
N ALA A 24 4.52 17.46 -6.75
CA ALA A 24 3.25 17.36 -7.47
C ALA A 24 3.26 16.17 -8.45
N LYS A 25 4.29 16.03 -9.28
CA LYS A 25 4.43 14.90 -10.20
C LYS A 25 4.43 13.55 -9.48
N SER A 26 5.14 13.45 -8.35
CA SER A 26 5.17 12.23 -7.54
C SER A 26 3.79 11.89 -6.97
N ILE A 27 3.07 12.88 -6.43
CA ILE A 27 1.71 12.70 -5.89
C ILE A 27 0.76 12.22 -7.01
N PHE A 28 0.75 12.90 -8.16
CA PHE A 28 -0.10 12.52 -9.29
C PHE A 28 0.22 11.12 -9.81
N SER A 29 1.51 10.79 -9.98
CA SER A 29 1.93 9.46 -10.45
C SER A 29 1.43 8.35 -9.50
N VAL A 30 1.65 8.51 -8.20
CA VAL A 30 1.19 7.52 -7.19
C VAL A 30 -0.33 7.43 -7.18
N SER A 31 -1.03 8.57 -7.23
CA SER A 31 -2.50 8.60 -7.23
C SER A 31 -3.09 7.91 -8.47
N ILE A 32 -2.52 8.13 -9.64
CA ILE A 32 -2.94 7.46 -10.88
C ILE A 32 -2.70 5.96 -10.79
N CYS A 33 -1.53 5.53 -10.30
CA CYS A 33 -1.25 4.11 -10.10
C CYS A 33 -2.24 3.45 -9.15
N PHE A 34 -2.58 4.12 -8.04
CA PHE A 34 -3.59 3.61 -7.09
C PHE A 34 -4.97 3.54 -7.70
N PHE A 35 -5.36 4.58 -8.45
CA PHE A 35 -6.64 4.60 -9.14
C PHE A 35 -6.77 3.45 -10.14
N ILE A 36 -5.77 3.25 -10.99
CA ILE A 36 -5.75 2.14 -11.96
C ILE A 36 -5.81 0.79 -11.23
N TYR A 37 -5.00 0.62 -10.19
CA TYR A 37 -4.96 -0.61 -9.41
C TYR A 37 -6.33 -0.92 -8.79
N LEU A 38 -6.98 0.06 -8.14
CA LEU A 38 -8.28 -0.11 -7.52
C LEU A 38 -9.41 -0.30 -8.56
N ALA A 39 -9.32 0.38 -9.70
CA ALA A 39 -10.28 0.19 -10.80
C ALA A 39 -10.19 -1.22 -11.40
N LEU A 40 -8.98 -1.74 -11.61
CA LEU A 40 -8.78 -3.12 -12.04
C LEU A 40 -9.27 -4.13 -10.99
N LEU A 41 -8.96 -3.90 -9.72
CA LEU A 41 -9.46 -4.73 -8.64
C LEU A 41 -10.99 -4.74 -8.59
N TRP A 42 -11.62 -3.57 -8.72
CA TRP A 42 -13.07 -3.45 -8.78
C TRP A 42 -13.65 -4.28 -9.92
N GLN A 43 -13.07 -4.22 -11.12
CA GLN A 43 -13.49 -5.02 -12.26
C GLN A 43 -13.35 -6.52 -11.99
N VAL A 44 -12.26 -6.94 -11.34
CA VAL A 44 -12.05 -8.34 -10.98
C VAL A 44 -13.11 -8.81 -9.98
N LEU A 45 -13.37 -8.05 -8.92
CA LEU A 45 -14.38 -8.38 -7.92
C LEU A 45 -15.82 -8.35 -8.50
N TRP A 46 -16.07 -7.47 -9.47
CA TRP A 46 -17.37 -7.35 -10.13
C TRP A 46 -17.71 -8.57 -11.02
N HIS A 47 -16.69 -9.18 -11.63
CA HIS A 47 -16.88 -10.33 -12.53
C HIS A 47 -16.63 -11.69 -11.87
N LEU A 48 -16.10 -11.71 -10.67
CA LEU A 48 -15.80 -12.93 -9.94
C LEU A 48 -16.54 -12.93 -8.60
N ASP A 49 -17.41 -13.90 -8.41
CA ASP A 49 -18.04 -14.15 -7.13
C ASP A 49 -17.06 -14.91 -6.24
N ILE A 50 -16.31 -14.18 -5.42
CA ILE A 50 -15.25 -14.74 -4.59
C ILE A 50 -15.69 -14.91 -3.15
N THR A 51 -15.44 -16.09 -2.60
CA THR A 51 -15.70 -16.44 -1.20
C THR A 51 -14.43 -16.47 -0.35
N SER A 52 -13.27 -16.37 -0.98
CA SER A 52 -11.95 -16.27 -0.31
C SER A 52 -10.91 -15.64 -1.23
N MET A 53 -9.96 -14.89 -0.65
CA MET A 53 -8.86 -14.28 -1.42
C MET A 53 -7.99 -15.31 -2.14
N SER A 54 -7.83 -16.51 -1.61
CA SER A 54 -7.09 -17.59 -2.27
C SER A 54 -7.77 -18.05 -3.57
N GLY A 55 -9.09 -17.98 -3.63
CA GLY A 55 -9.88 -18.30 -4.83
C GLY A 55 -9.56 -17.40 -6.02
N LEU A 56 -9.19 -16.15 -5.78
CA LEU A 56 -8.84 -15.16 -6.81
C LEU A 56 -7.64 -15.61 -7.68
N PHE A 57 -6.72 -16.37 -7.13
CA PHE A 57 -5.49 -16.80 -7.79
C PHE A 57 -5.59 -18.19 -8.43
N THR A 58 -6.78 -18.75 -8.55
CA THR A 58 -7.00 -20.02 -9.25
C THR A 58 -7.02 -19.83 -10.77
N LYS A 59 -6.64 -20.88 -11.50
CA LYS A 59 -6.70 -20.84 -12.98
C LYS A 59 -8.14 -20.68 -13.47
N GLU A 60 -9.08 -21.29 -12.76
CA GLU A 60 -10.51 -21.21 -13.05
C GLU A 60 -11.02 -19.77 -12.91
N ALA A 61 -10.66 -19.07 -11.83
CA ALA A 61 -11.03 -17.67 -11.59
C ALA A 61 -10.46 -16.76 -12.69
N LEU A 62 -9.20 -16.90 -13.04
CA LEU A 62 -8.60 -16.16 -14.14
C LEU A 62 -9.30 -16.42 -15.48
N ARG A 63 -9.59 -17.66 -15.77
CA ARG A 63 -10.30 -18.05 -17.01
C ARG A 63 -11.71 -17.47 -17.04
N SER A 64 -12.47 -17.57 -15.94
CA SER A 64 -13.82 -17.01 -15.84
C SER A 64 -13.80 -15.50 -16.02
N PHE A 65 -12.89 -14.81 -15.35
CA PHE A 65 -12.71 -13.38 -15.50
C PHE A 65 -12.49 -12.95 -16.95
N PHE A 66 -11.53 -13.57 -17.64
CA PHE A 66 -11.26 -13.23 -19.04
C PHE A 66 -12.45 -13.58 -19.96
N THR A 67 -13.15 -14.67 -19.71
CA THR A 67 -14.30 -15.05 -20.51
C THR A 67 -15.44 -14.07 -20.34
N GLU A 68 -15.77 -13.66 -19.11
CA GLU A 68 -16.85 -12.72 -18.82
C GLU A 68 -16.49 -11.29 -19.23
N PHE A 69 -15.27 -10.86 -18.96
CA PHE A 69 -14.78 -9.55 -19.38
C PHE A 69 -14.82 -9.37 -20.91
N LEU A 70 -14.42 -10.39 -21.65
CA LEU A 70 -14.46 -10.36 -23.13
C LEU A 70 -15.85 -10.54 -23.70
N SER A 71 -16.78 -11.21 -23.00
CA SER A 71 -18.17 -11.39 -23.45
C SER A 71 -19.02 -10.13 -23.33
N GLY A 72 -18.51 -9.11 -22.65
CA GLY A 72 -19.27 -7.86 -22.40
C GLY A 72 -20.49 -8.05 -21.50
N HIS A 73 -20.61 -9.18 -20.81
CA HIS A 73 -21.67 -9.39 -19.83
C HIS A 73 -21.46 -8.44 -18.66
N THR A 74 -22.30 -7.46 -18.54
CA THR A 74 -22.48 -6.69 -17.32
C THR A 74 -23.35 -7.54 -16.39
N ALA A 75 -22.70 -8.26 -15.48
CA ALA A 75 -23.44 -8.93 -14.43
C ALA A 75 -24.14 -7.85 -13.58
N ASP A 76 -25.43 -8.04 -13.30
CA ASP A 76 -26.18 -7.23 -12.30
C ASP A 76 -25.68 -7.50 -10.86
N ASN A 77 -24.41 -7.85 -10.72
CA ASN A 77 -23.83 -8.29 -9.47
C ASN A 77 -23.45 -7.08 -8.62
N VAL A 78 -24.15 -6.96 -7.51
CA VAL A 78 -23.75 -6.06 -6.43
C VAL A 78 -22.66 -6.78 -5.64
N LEU A 79 -21.53 -6.13 -5.39
CA LEU A 79 -20.44 -6.66 -4.56
C LEU A 79 -21.02 -7.19 -3.22
N THR A 80 -20.63 -8.41 -2.88
CA THR A 80 -20.96 -9.02 -1.59
C THR A 80 -20.33 -8.26 -0.43
N THR A 81 -20.79 -8.48 0.80
CA THR A 81 -20.19 -7.87 1.99
C THR A 81 -18.74 -8.30 2.19
N TYR A 82 -18.40 -9.51 1.79
CA TYR A 82 -17.03 -10.03 1.80
C TYR A 82 -16.14 -9.29 0.80
N GLU A 83 -16.56 -9.13 -0.46
CA GLU A 83 -15.81 -8.43 -1.51
C GLU A 83 -15.61 -6.95 -1.18
N LYS A 84 -16.63 -6.32 -0.58
CA LYS A 84 -16.49 -4.95 -0.03
C LYS A 84 -15.43 -4.90 1.06
N GLY A 85 -15.38 -5.91 1.94
CA GLY A 85 -14.36 -6.04 2.98
C GLY A 85 -12.95 -6.14 2.40
N ILE A 86 -12.78 -6.96 1.35
CA ILE A 86 -11.51 -7.08 0.61
C ILE A 86 -11.12 -5.74 -0.02
N PHE A 87 -12.02 -5.13 -0.78
CA PHE A 87 -11.76 -3.86 -1.47
C PHE A 87 -11.35 -2.77 -0.49
N PHE A 88 -12.11 -2.62 0.60
CA PHE A 88 -11.82 -1.65 1.65
C PHE A 88 -10.47 -1.91 2.32
N SER A 89 -10.18 -3.17 2.63
CA SER A 89 -8.91 -3.55 3.27
C SER A 89 -7.71 -3.32 2.34
N ILE A 90 -7.82 -3.67 1.06
CA ILE A 90 -6.79 -3.40 0.06
C ILE A 90 -6.56 -1.89 -0.06
N PHE A 91 -7.61 -1.08 -0.15
CA PHE A 91 -7.51 0.38 -0.21
C PHE A 91 -6.70 0.94 0.97
N VAL A 92 -7.02 0.53 2.20
CA VAL A 92 -6.31 1.03 3.40
C VAL A 92 -4.88 0.51 3.47
N VAL A 93 -4.63 -0.75 3.10
CA VAL A 93 -3.26 -1.31 3.09
C VAL A 93 -2.39 -0.66 2.00
N LEU A 94 -2.95 -0.27 0.86
CA LEU A 94 -2.22 0.54 -0.13
C LEU A 94 -1.78 1.89 0.46
N GLN A 95 -2.66 2.57 1.20
CA GLN A 95 -2.32 3.82 1.90
C GLN A 95 -1.27 3.59 2.99
N PHE A 96 -1.36 2.46 3.69
CA PHE A 96 -0.36 2.03 4.66
C PHE A 96 1.03 1.88 4.01
N TRP A 97 1.15 1.19 2.88
CA TRP A 97 2.42 1.10 2.15
C TRP A 97 2.90 2.45 1.63
N ASN A 98 1.97 3.30 1.18
CA ASN A 98 2.31 4.66 0.73
C ASN A 98 2.84 5.55 1.87
N LEU A 99 2.45 5.31 3.11
CA LEU A 99 3.02 5.99 4.28
C LEU A 99 4.54 5.79 4.37
N PHE A 100 5.02 4.57 4.09
CA PHE A 100 6.46 4.28 4.03
C PHE A 100 7.12 4.99 2.83
N ASN A 101 6.49 4.96 1.66
CA ASN A 101 7.01 5.65 0.48
C ASN A 101 7.12 7.17 0.71
N ALA A 102 6.12 7.77 1.33
CA ALA A 102 6.14 9.20 1.68
C ALA A 102 7.25 9.55 2.68
N ARG A 103 7.52 8.66 3.65
CA ARG A 103 8.59 8.86 4.62
C ARG A 103 9.97 8.96 3.97
N PHE A 104 10.21 8.13 2.95
CA PHE A 104 11.49 8.06 2.27
C PHE A 104 11.59 8.98 1.04
N PHE A 105 10.55 9.77 0.79
CA PHE A 105 10.54 10.72 -0.32
C PHE A 105 11.67 11.74 -0.19
N ARG A 106 12.55 11.83 -1.19
CA ARG A 106 13.70 12.75 -1.27
C ARG A 106 14.75 12.63 -0.16
N THR A 107 14.74 11.56 0.62
CA THR A 107 15.75 11.36 1.69
C THR A 107 16.99 10.64 1.21
N GLY A 108 16.97 10.05 0.00
CA GLY A 108 18.04 9.16 -0.48
C GLY A 108 18.13 7.85 0.32
N ARG A 109 17.18 7.57 1.20
CA ARG A 109 17.12 6.34 2.02
C ARG A 109 16.05 5.41 1.48
N SER A 110 16.17 4.14 1.81
CA SER A 110 15.17 3.11 1.49
C SER A 110 14.79 2.32 2.73
N LEU A 111 13.57 1.79 2.75
CA LEU A 111 13.12 0.90 3.83
C LEU A 111 14.00 -0.35 3.90
N LEU A 112 14.28 -0.96 2.74
CA LEU A 112 15.14 -2.15 2.67
C LEU A 112 16.54 -1.86 3.23
N GLY A 113 17.13 -0.70 2.89
CA GLY A 113 18.41 -0.27 3.46
C GLY A 113 18.37 -0.11 4.97
N ASP A 114 17.31 0.50 5.51
CA ASP A 114 17.12 0.68 6.96
C ASP A 114 16.88 -0.65 7.69
N LEU A 115 16.16 -1.59 7.05
CA LEU A 115 15.97 -2.95 7.58
C LEU A 115 17.30 -3.72 7.61
N VAL A 116 18.09 -3.66 6.53
CA VAL A 116 19.42 -4.27 6.50
C VAL A 116 20.32 -3.66 7.59
N MET A 117 20.25 -2.34 7.79
CA MET A 117 20.97 -1.66 8.87
C MET A 117 20.50 -2.14 10.24
N LEU A 118 19.20 -2.42 10.43
CA LEU A 118 18.69 -2.97 11.68
C LEU A 118 19.32 -4.32 12.05
N PHE A 119 19.58 -5.19 11.04
CA PHE A 119 20.25 -6.47 11.25
C PHE A 119 21.76 -6.32 11.46
N LYS A 120 22.43 -5.43 10.73
CA LYS A 120 23.88 -5.22 10.83
C LYS A 120 24.27 -4.40 12.06
N ASN A 121 23.52 -3.36 12.38
CA ASN A 121 23.74 -2.47 13.53
C ASN A 121 22.40 -2.08 14.17
N PRO A 122 21.89 -2.86 15.12
CA PRO A 122 20.57 -2.68 15.71
C PRO A 122 20.33 -1.30 16.34
N LYS A 123 21.36 -0.66 16.90
CA LYS A 123 21.24 0.67 17.52
C LYS A 123 20.94 1.75 16.46
N GLU A 124 21.70 1.75 15.37
CA GLU A 124 21.53 2.69 14.25
C GLU A 124 20.24 2.41 13.49
N GLY A 125 19.92 1.14 13.21
CA GLY A 125 18.70 0.74 12.51
C GLY A 125 17.42 1.12 13.28
N LYS A 126 17.38 0.93 14.59
CA LYS A 126 16.25 1.38 15.44
C LYS A 126 16.08 2.90 15.43
N LYS A 127 17.17 3.65 15.40
CA LYS A 127 17.16 5.11 15.28
C LYS A 127 16.68 5.55 13.89
N ALA A 128 17.11 4.84 12.85
CA ALA A 128 16.77 5.10 11.47
C ALA A 128 15.28 4.92 11.19
N ILE A 129 14.68 3.79 11.61
CA ILE A 129 13.26 3.50 11.42
C ILE A 129 12.38 4.44 12.26
N GLY A 130 12.81 4.76 13.47
CA GLY A 130 12.09 5.68 14.37
C GLY A 130 10.91 5.01 15.10
N ARG A 131 11.01 4.94 16.42
CA ARG A 131 10.01 4.28 17.27
C ARG A 131 8.59 4.82 17.07
N GLY A 132 8.42 6.14 17.01
CA GLY A 132 7.11 6.77 16.85
C GLY A 132 6.45 6.42 15.50
N PHE A 133 7.22 6.28 14.42
CA PHE A 133 6.70 5.87 13.13
C PHE A 133 6.16 4.43 13.16
N VAL A 134 6.91 3.51 13.79
CA VAL A 134 6.48 2.11 13.93
C VAL A 134 5.18 2.01 14.73
N ILE A 135 5.07 2.77 15.83
CA ILE A 135 3.84 2.79 16.63
C ILE A 135 2.64 3.24 15.79
N ILE A 136 2.76 4.34 15.04
CA ILE A 136 1.69 4.83 14.17
C ILE A 136 1.32 3.78 13.11
N ALA A 137 2.31 3.16 12.48
CA ALA A 137 2.08 2.11 11.49
C ALA A 137 1.32 0.91 12.09
N LEU A 138 1.71 0.46 13.28
CA LEU A 138 1.01 -0.63 13.98
C LEU A 138 -0.41 -0.23 14.38
N VAL A 139 -0.63 1.00 14.85
CA VAL A 139 -1.98 1.51 15.18
C VAL A 139 -2.89 1.52 13.96
N ILE A 140 -2.38 1.92 12.78
CA ILE A 140 -3.14 1.91 11.54
C ILE A 140 -3.56 0.49 11.17
N LEU A 141 -2.63 -0.48 11.17
CA LEU A 141 -2.94 -1.88 10.85
C LEU A 141 -3.89 -2.50 11.86
N ALA A 142 -3.64 -2.30 13.16
CA ALA A 142 -4.52 -2.81 14.22
C ALA A 142 -5.92 -2.19 14.13
N GLY A 143 -6.01 -0.88 13.89
CA GLY A 143 -7.28 -0.18 13.70
C GLY A 143 -8.07 -0.73 12.52
N GLN A 144 -7.40 -0.94 11.38
CA GLN A 144 -8.04 -1.53 10.20
C GLN A 144 -8.54 -2.95 10.45
N PHE A 145 -7.72 -3.78 11.11
CA PHE A 145 -8.12 -5.13 11.49
C PHE A 145 -9.35 -5.13 12.40
N ILE A 146 -9.38 -4.25 13.41
CA ILE A 146 -10.51 -4.11 14.33
C ILE A 146 -11.77 -3.64 13.59
N ILE A 147 -11.66 -2.65 12.72
CA ILE A 147 -12.79 -2.11 11.97
C ILE A 147 -13.41 -3.21 11.11
N VAL A 148 -12.63 -3.94 10.34
CA VAL A 148 -13.16 -4.96 9.43
C VAL A 148 -13.73 -6.17 10.20
N ASN A 149 -13.01 -6.67 11.20
CA ASN A 149 -13.38 -7.93 11.83
C ASN A 149 -14.41 -7.78 12.98
N PHE A 150 -14.49 -6.61 13.62
CA PHE A 150 -15.39 -6.39 14.77
C PHE A 150 -16.46 -5.33 14.54
N CYS A 151 -16.21 -4.38 13.63
CA CYS A 151 -17.18 -3.33 13.31
C CYS A 151 -17.82 -3.53 11.93
N GLY A 152 -17.69 -4.70 11.32
CA GLY A 152 -18.18 -5.03 9.99
C GLY A 152 -19.62 -4.61 9.69
N PRO A 153 -20.59 -4.86 10.56
CA PRO A 153 -21.98 -4.45 10.33
C PRO A 153 -22.17 -2.94 10.14
N ALA A 154 -21.37 -2.12 10.82
CA ALA A 154 -21.44 -0.66 10.69
C ALA A 154 -20.92 -0.15 9.34
N PHE A 155 -20.01 -0.90 8.70
CA PHE A 155 -19.40 -0.57 7.41
C PHE A 155 -19.94 -1.43 6.26
N ASN A 156 -20.92 -2.29 6.52
CA ASN A 156 -21.47 -3.24 5.55
C ASN A 156 -20.40 -4.11 4.89
N VAL A 157 -19.45 -4.60 5.70
CA VAL A 157 -18.37 -5.51 5.31
C VAL A 157 -18.39 -6.75 6.18
N GLU A 158 -17.86 -7.85 5.66
CA GLU A 158 -17.70 -9.11 6.38
C GLU A 158 -16.28 -9.26 6.93
N ALA A 159 -16.15 -9.98 8.05
CA ALA A 159 -14.86 -10.26 8.68
C ALA A 159 -13.97 -11.10 7.75
N LEU A 160 -12.70 -10.70 7.64
CA LEU A 160 -11.71 -11.38 6.82
C LEU A 160 -10.90 -12.37 7.67
N SER A 161 -10.57 -13.53 7.10
CA SER A 161 -9.70 -14.52 7.72
C SER A 161 -8.26 -14.01 7.82
N LEU A 162 -7.46 -14.59 8.71
CA LEU A 162 -6.02 -14.29 8.79
C LEU A 162 -5.28 -14.62 7.49
N GLN A 163 -5.75 -15.62 6.75
CA GLN A 163 -5.22 -15.97 5.44
C GLN A 163 -5.48 -14.86 4.41
N ASP A 164 -6.69 -14.31 4.39
CA ASP A 164 -7.04 -13.19 3.52
C ASP A 164 -6.18 -11.96 3.83
N TRP A 165 -5.98 -11.64 5.11
CA TRP A 165 -5.09 -10.55 5.53
C TRP A 165 -3.65 -10.77 5.04
N GLY A 166 -3.13 -12.01 5.15
CA GLY A 166 -1.81 -12.36 4.63
C GLY A 166 -1.69 -12.14 3.13
N ILE A 167 -2.69 -12.58 2.37
CA ILE A 167 -2.74 -12.41 0.91
C ILE A 167 -2.86 -10.93 0.54
N ILE A 168 -3.71 -10.16 1.22
CA ILE A 168 -3.87 -8.72 0.98
C ILE A 168 -2.54 -7.99 1.19
N LEU A 169 -1.83 -8.26 2.28
CA LEU A 169 -0.53 -7.66 2.56
C LEU A 169 0.50 -8.00 1.47
N LEU A 170 0.57 -9.25 1.04
CA LEU A 170 1.47 -9.69 -0.03
C LEU A 170 1.10 -9.06 -1.38
N PHE A 171 -0.17 -9.10 -1.74
CA PHE A 171 -0.67 -8.60 -3.03
C PHE A 171 -0.46 -7.10 -3.20
N THR A 172 -0.56 -6.34 -2.12
CA THR A 172 -0.36 -4.88 -2.11
C THR A 172 1.10 -4.46 -1.92
N SER A 173 1.98 -5.36 -1.45
CA SER A 173 3.39 -5.07 -1.16
C SER A 173 4.22 -4.55 -2.34
N PRO A 174 3.95 -4.86 -3.62
CA PRO A 174 4.70 -4.30 -4.75
C PRO A 174 4.72 -2.77 -4.76
N ILE A 175 3.68 -2.12 -4.27
CA ILE A 175 3.60 -0.65 -4.14
C ILE A 175 4.70 -0.08 -3.23
N LEU A 176 5.12 -0.84 -2.23
CA LEU A 176 6.26 -0.48 -1.38
C LEU A 176 7.60 -0.91 -2.01
N ILE A 177 7.67 -2.15 -2.48
CA ILE A 177 8.92 -2.80 -2.89
C ILE A 177 9.49 -2.14 -4.15
N ILE A 178 8.66 -1.87 -5.16
CA ILE A 178 9.12 -1.35 -6.45
C ILE A 178 9.79 0.03 -6.31
N PRO A 179 9.17 1.05 -5.69
CA PRO A 179 9.80 2.34 -5.49
C PRO A 179 11.05 2.27 -4.60
N ASP A 180 11.06 1.35 -3.64
CA ASP A 180 12.17 1.18 -2.71
C ASP A 180 13.40 0.55 -3.39
N MET A 181 13.17 -0.42 -4.27
CA MET A 181 14.22 -1.00 -5.12
C MET A 181 14.83 0.05 -6.05
N PHE A 182 14.01 0.88 -6.72
CA PHE A 182 14.50 1.96 -7.56
C PHE A 182 15.37 2.95 -6.77
N ARG A 183 14.97 3.32 -5.56
CA ARG A 183 15.77 4.19 -4.68
C ARG A 183 17.11 3.54 -4.31
N THR A 184 17.08 2.26 -3.95
CA THR A 184 18.30 1.52 -3.58
C THR A 184 19.26 1.43 -4.75
N ILE A 185 18.79 1.07 -5.95
CA ILE A 185 19.61 0.98 -7.16
C ILE A 185 20.18 2.36 -7.53
N HIS A 186 19.36 3.39 -7.51
CA HIS A 186 19.79 4.75 -7.83
C HIS A 186 20.89 5.25 -6.88
N ASN A 187 20.77 4.94 -5.60
CA ASN A 187 21.79 5.29 -4.60
C ASN A 187 23.11 4.54 -4.82
N HIS A 188 23.06 3.29 -5.32
CA HIS A 188 24.28 2.52 -5.64
C HIS A 188 24.96 2.94 -6.93
N LEU A 189 24.25 3.60 -7.85
CA LEU A 189 24.82 4.08 -9.13
C LEU A 189 25.48 5.47 -9.00
N ILE A 190 25.21 6.21 -7.93
CA ILE A 190 25.70 7.58 -7.71
C ILE A 190 26.91 7.61 -6.75
N TYR A 191 27.19 6.53 -6.05
CA TYR A 191 28.32 6.34 -5.14
C TYR A 191 29.18 5.15 -5.58
#